data_5ae6872aa4c5bf3ea28a2f03bcdc24d8
#
_entry.id   5ae6872aa4c5bf3ea28a2f03bcdc24d8
#
_cell.length_a   1.000
_cell.length_b   1.000
_cell.length_c   1.000
_cell.angle_alpha   90.00
_cell.angle_beta   90.00
_cell.angle_gamma   90.00
#
_symmetry.space_group_name_H-M   'P 1'
#
loop_
_entity.id
_entity.type
_entity.pdbx_description
1 polymer ?
#
loop_
_entity_poly.entity_id
_entity_poly.type
_entity_poly.pdbx_seq_one_letter_code
_entity_poly.pdbx_strand_id
1 'polypeptide(L)'
;MEENQTVPAMIPEGDFAAFLKEEKVETLLSPLGYAYCAEGQDADIRMKRLERLEVTARQRGATPAQMEDWHMLRNRELDVEWMLNRDSVRSKARWVALQGSPLQTIASVQPREAEYLAEPYLPRGMITILAGHAGQGKTTLALWLASHVSNGDLMPGGKPGNVYYFTTENDESIVLRPRLEAMDARLDRVMVMRSDARQLTLTDPRLFEMHKIFDGKPDLIVFDPVQSYVGKKLDMNRTDDVRFMMDNLNKLLHATNAAVVLICHTKKAPMGFNGRPCELINGSSDFVNAARSVCFLGRDPARPDVCVVAQEKNSLGLPGASLAFTIGEDGAVHWSDEECELTAAQI
;
A
#
# COMPACT_ATOMS: atom_id res chain seq x y z
N MET A 1 -55.45 25.54 -15.54
CA MET A 1 -54.32 25.03 -16.37
C MET A 1 -53.33 24.44 -15.39
N GLU A 2 -53.45 23.13 -15.18
CA GLU A 2 -52.51 22.37 -14.36
C GLU A 2 -51.25 22.08 -15.19
N GLU A 3 -50.14 22.67 -14.77
CA GLU A 3 -48.85 22.32 -15.34
C GLU A 3 -48.53 20.89 -14.91
N ASN A 4 -48.57 19.98 -15.89
CA ASN A 4 -48.15 18.63 -15.80
C ASN A 4 -46.62 18.62 -15.51
N GLN A 5 -46.21 18.62 -14.25
CA GLN A 5 -44.84 18.33 -13.87
C GLN A 5 -44.59 16.82 -14.13
N THR A 6 -44.09 16.53 -15.32
CA THR A 6 -43.55 15.20 -15.63
C THR A 6 -42.43 14.93 -14.64
N VAL A 7 -42.69 14.00 -13.71
CA VAL A 7 -41.64 13.41 -12.83
C VAL A 7 -40.53 12.86 -13.73
N PRO A 8 -39.28 13.30 -13.58
CA PRO A 8 -38.19 12.78 -14.39
C PRO A 8 -38.11 11.28 -14.21
N ALA A 9 -37.99 10.54 -15.32
CA ALA A 9 -37.82 9.07 -15.23
C ALA A 9 -36.58 8.73 -14.41
N MET A 10 -36.76 7.87 -13.40
CA MET A 10 -35.64 7.35 -12.60
C MET A 10 -34.64 6.66 -13.51
N ILE A 11 -33.34 6.86 -13.28
CA ILE A 11 -32.28 6.13 -13.96
C ILE A 11 -32.24 4.71 -13.39
N PRO A 12 -32.55 3.65 -14.16
CA PRO A 12 -32.43 2.27 -13.70
C PRO A 12 -30.97 1.91 -13.39
N GLU A 13 -30.75 0.92 -12.51
CA GLU A 13 -29.42 0.57 -12.01
C GLU A 13 -28.40 0.18 -13.12
N GLY A 14 -28.86 -0.32 -14.26
CA GLY A 14 -28.03 -0.61 -15.45
C GLY A 14 -27.76 0.59 -16.38
N ASP A 15 -28.51 1.70 -16.25
CA ASP A 15 -28.43 2.82 -17.18
C ASP A 15 -27.51 3.97 -16.72
N PHE A 16 -27.00 3.92 -15.49
CA PHE A 16 -26.08 4.96 -15.02
C PHE A 16 -24.75 4.93 -15.80
N ALA A 17 -24.23 3.74 -16.12
CA ALA A 17 -23.08 3.59 -17.01
C ALA A 17 -23.38 4.08 -18.43
N ALA A 18 -24.59 3.83 -18.93
CA ALA A 18 -25.06 4.36 -20.21
C ALA A 18 -25.17 5.89 -20.18
N PHE A 19 -25.72 6.46 -19.11
CA PHE A 19 -25.77 7.92 -18.89
C PHE A 19 -24.38 8.56 -18.89
N LEU A 20 -23.39 7.97 -18.17
CA LEU A 20 -22.02 8.46 -18.17
C LEU A 20 -21.40 8.46 -19.57
N LYS A 21 -21.68 7.42 -20.36
CA LYS A 21 -21.19 7.27 -21.73
C LYS A 21 -21.91 8.22 -22.71
N GLU A 22 -23.22 8.33 -22.63
CA GLU A 22 -24.05 9.21 -23.45
C GLU A 22 -23.63 10.68 -23.28
N GLU A 23 -23.40 11.10 -22.05
CA GLU A 23 -22.95 12.45 -21.72
C GLU A 23 -21.43 12.65 -21.90
N LYS A 24 -20.71 11.65 -22.41
CA LYS A 24 -19.25 11.69 -22.64
C LYS A 24 -18.45 12.04 -21.38
N VAL A 25 -18.94 11.66 -20.21
CA VAL A 25 -18.29 11.94 -18.94
C VAL A 25 -16.90 11.32 -18.90
N GLU A 26 -16.75 10.10 -19.40
CA GLU A 26 -15.43 9.40 -19.50
C GLU A 26 -14.43 10.21 -20.34
N THR A 27 -14.87 10.91 -21.39
CA THR A 27 -14.01 11.77 -22.20
C THR A 27 -13.64 13.04 -21.44
N LEU A 28 -14.60 13.63 -20.69
CA LEU A 28 -14.33 14.77 -19.82
C LEU A 28 -13.35 14.43 -18.70
N LEU A 29 -13.35 13.19 -18.27
CA LEU A 29 -12.54 12.65 -17.19
C LEU A 29 -11.25 11.95 -17.68
N SER A 30 -10.96 11.95 -18.99
CA SER A 30 -9.77 11.27 -19.53
C SER A 30 -8.51 12.15 -19.44
N PRO A 31 -7.30 11.52 -19.30
CA PRO A 31 -6.04 12.26 -19.35
C PRO A 31 -5.80 13.04 -20.65
N LEU A 32 -6.43 12.63 -21.76
CA LEU A 32 -6.40 13.33 -23.05
C LEU A 32 -7.28 14.59 -23.03
N GLY A 33 -8.39 14.59 -22.32
CA GLY A 33 -9.19 15.77 -22.04
C GLY A 33 -8.40 16.85 -21.30
N TYR A 34 -7.45 16.45 -20.44
CA TYR A 34 -6.54 17.35 -19.73
C TYR A 34 -5.51 18.03 -20.64
N ALA A 35 -4.90 17.27 -21.56
CA ALA A 35 -3.91 17.81 -22.49
C ALA A 35 -4.52 18.89 -23.42
N TYR A 36 -5.83 18.81 -23.69
CA TYR A 36 -6.56 19.82 -24.46
C TYR A 36 -6.98 21.04 -23.62
N CYS A 37 -7.06 20.90 -22.29
CA CYS A 37 -7.52 21.93 -21.37
C CYS A 37 -6.38 22.64 -20.62
N ALA A 38 -5.17 22.63 -21.16
CA ALA A 38 -3.97 23.16 -20.49
C ALA A 38 -3.96 24.67 -20.28
N GLU A 39 -4.95 25.41 -20.79
CA GLU A 39 -5.07 26.87 -20.63
C GLU A 39 -6.33 27.22 -19.82
N GLY A 40 -6.15 27.64 -18.60
CA GLY A 40 -7.01 28.08 -17.49
C GLY A 40 -8.51 28.38 -17.68
N GLN A 41 -9.00 28.64 -18.86
CA GLN A 41 -10.44 28.86 -19.14
C GLN A 41 -11.22 27.55 -19.32
N ASP A 42 -10.60 26.54 -19.81
CA ASP A 42 -11.28 25.26 -20.15
C ASP A 42 -11.57 24.40 -18.94
N ALA A 43 -10.76 24.49 -17.88
CA ALA A 43 -11.00 23.79 -16.62
C ALA A 43 -12.28 24.27 -15.92
N ASP A 44 -12.55 25.58 -15.96
CA ASP A 44 -13.78 26.17 -15.39
C ASP A 44 -15.03 25.74 -16.18
N ILE A 45 -14.93 25.66 -17.49
CA ILE A 45 -16.03 25.21 -18.36
C ILE A 45 -16.33 23.73 -18.11
N ARG A 46 -15.28 22.93 -17.99
CA ARG A 46 -15.39 21.50 -17.72
C ARG A 46 -16.02 21.21 -16.37
N MET A 47 -15.59 21.89 -15.30
CA MET A 47 -16.18 21.71 -13.99
C MET A 47 -17.64 22.17 -13.91
N LYS A 48 -17.98 23.29 -14.53
CA LYS A 48 -19.37 23.72 -14.65
C LYS A 48 -20.23 22.70 -15.38
N ARG A 49 -19.67 21.99 -16.37
CA ARG A 49 -20.35 20.91 -17.07
C ARG A 49 -20.55 19.70 -16.16
N LEU A 50 -19.53 19.29 -15.41
CA LEU A 50 -19.65 18.19 -14.43
C LEU A 50 -20.68 18.52 -13.34
N GLU A 51 -20.71 19.75 -12.83
CA GLU A 51 -21.74 20.20 -11.88
C GLU A 51 -23.16 20.13 -12.46
N ARG A 52 -23.34 20.54 -13.73
CA ARG A 52 -24.62 20.41 -14.40
C ARG A 52 -25.04 18.96 -14.61
N LEU A 53 -24.10 18.08 -14.94
CA LEU A 53 -24.35 16.65 -15.07
C LEU A 53 -24.72 16.02 -13.74
N GLU A 54 -24.12 16.45 -12.63
CA GLU A 54 -24.52 16.02 -11.28
C GLU A 54 -25.98 16.40 -10.98
N VAL A 55 -26.36 17.63 -11.28
CA VAL A 55 -27.75 18.08 -11.12
C VAL A 55 -28.69 17.26 -12.01
N THR A 56 -28.29 17.00 -13.26
CA THR A 56 -29.07 16.18 -14.18
C THR A 56 -29.23 14.75 -13.70
N ALA A 57 -28.16 14.13 -13.19
CA ALA A 57 -28.21 12.78 -12.62
C ALA A 57 -29.20 12.71 -11.45
N ARG A 58 -29.16 13.70 -10.53
CA ARG A 58 -30.11 13.79 -9.42
C ARG A 58 -31.55 13.98 -9.89
N GLN A 59 -31.77 14.84 -10.87
CA GLN A 59 -33.10 15.06 -11.45
C GLN A 59 -33.66 13.82 -12.17
N ARG A 60 -32.78 13.00 -12.75
CA ARG A 60 -33.16 11.70 -13.36
C ARG A 60 -33.29 10.58 -12.34
N GLY A 61 -33.19 10.88 -11.04
CA GLY A 61 -33.41 9.91 -9.96
C GLY A 61 -32.24 8.94 -9.73
N ALA A 62 -31.00 9.42 -9.92
CA ALA A 62 -29.82 8.64 -9.55
C ALA A 62 -29.89 8.20 -8.09
N THR A 63 -29.60 6.91 -7.83
CA THR A 63 -29.61 6.33 -6.49
C THR A 63 -28.45 6.88 -5.65
N PRO A 64 -28.52 6.78 -4.31
CA PRO A 64 -27.41 7.16 -3.44
C PRO A 64 -26.07 6.46 -3.81
N ALA A 65 -26.10 5.17 -4.17
CA ALA A 65 -24.91 4.43 -4.60
C ALA A 65 -24.34 4.98 -5.93
N GLN A 66 -25.19 5.28 -6.92
CA GLN A 66 -24.78 5.91 -8.17
C GLN A 66 -24.21 7.32 -7.96
N MET A 67 -24.73 8.07 -6.99
CA MET A 67 -24.18 9.36 -6.63
C MET A 67 -22.85 9.25 -5.90
N GLU A 68 -22.64 8.21 -5.11
CA GLU A 68 -21.34 7.91 -4.49
C GLU A 68 -20.29 7.57 -5.54
N ASP A 69 -20.62 6.75 -6.54
CA ASP A 69 -19.75 6.47 -7.70
C ASP A 69 -19.43 7.76 -8.48
N TRP A 70 -20.42 8.61 -8.70
CA TRP A 70 -20.21 9.93 -9.30
C TRP A 70 -19.26 10.81 -8.51
N HIS A 71 -19.43 10.87 -7.18
CA HIS A 71 -18.56 11.64 -6.31
C HIS A 71 -17.12 11.09 -6.28
N MET A 72 -16.95 9.77 -6.32
CA MET A 72 -15.62 9.17 -6.44
C MET A 72 -14.93 9.55 -7.76
N LEU A 73 -15.66 9.49 -8.88
CA LEU A 73 -15.14 9.90 -10.20
C LEU A 73 -14.76 11.39 -10.21
N ARG A 74 -15.65 12.25 -9.70
CA ARG A 74 -15.41 13.70 -9.62
C ARG A 74 -14.23 14.04 -8.72
N ASN A 75 -14.11 13.39 -7.58
CA ASN A 75 -13.02 13.61 -6.63
C ASN A 75 -11.67 13.19 -7.21
N ARG A 76 -11.61 12.06 -7.91
CA ARG A 76 -10.42 11.63 -8.65
C ARG A 76 -9.95 12.70 -9.64
N GLU A 77 -10.87 13.37 -10.29
CA GLU A 77 -10.55 14.43 -11.25
C GLU A 77 -10.05 15.71 -10.59
N LEU A 78 -10.64 16.08 -9.46
CA LEU A 78 -10.17 17.21 -8.66
C LEU A 78 -8.76 16.99 -8.15
N ASP A 79 -8.42 15.76 -7.77
CA ASP A 79 -7.06 15.40 -7.35
C ASP A 79 -6.06 15.55 -8.52
N VAL A 80 -6.44 15.15 -9.73
CA VAL A 80 -5.60 15.31 -10.93
C VAL A 80 -5.49 16.79 -11.32
N GLU A 81 -6.59 17.55 -11.30
CA GLU A 81 -6.57 19.00 -11.56
C GLU A 81 -5.70 19.73 -10.53
N TRP A 82 -5.78 19.35 -9.25
CA TRP A 82 -4.93 19.89 -8.19
C TRP A 82 -3.45 19.56 -8.42
N MET A 83 -3.11 18.32 -8.81
CA MET A 83 -1.73 17.94 -9.13
C MET A 83 -1.16 18.70 -10.31
N LEU A 84 -1.98 18.97 -11.35
CA LEU A 84 -1.55 19.70 -12.54
C LEU A 84 -1.43 21.21 -12.31
N ASN A 85 -2.29 21.77 -11.44
CA ASN A 85 -2.40 23.21 -11.16
C ASN A 85 -2.12 23.54 -9.67
N ARG A 86 -1.36 22.73 -8.96
CA ARG A 86 -1.11 22.87 -7.50
C ARG A 86 -0.60 24.24 -7.07
N ASP A 87 0.03 24.99 -7.97
CA ASP A 87 0.56 26.32 -7.70
C ASP A 87 -0.50 27.43 -7.89
N SER A 88 -1.66 27.11 -8.44
CA SER A 88 -2.76 28.05 -8.63
C SER A 88 -3.56 28.20 -7.33
N VAL A 89 -3.60 29.41 -6.77
CA VAL A 89 -4.42 29.76 -5.61
C VAL A 89 -5.92 29.46 -5.86
N ARG A 90 -6.38 29.67 -7.09
CA ARG A 90 -7.77 29.43 -7.50
C ARG A 90 -8.14 27.96 -7.49
N SER A 91 -7.25 27.09 -8.00
CA SER A 91 -7.45 25.64 -7.98
C SER A 91 -7.46 25.09 -6.55
N LYS A 92 -6.58 25.60 -5.68
CA LYS A 92 -6.57 25.24 -4.23
C LYS A 92 -7.86 25.65 -3.53
N ALA A 93 -8.33 26.89 -3.74
CA ALA A 93 -9.57 27.38 -3.15
C ALA A 93 -10.79 26.57 -3.63
N ARG A 94 -10.83 26.20 -4.91
CA ARG A 94 -11.88 25.39 -5.48
C ARG A 94 -11.86 23.96 -4.96
N TRP A 95 -10.66 23.35 -4.85
CA TRP A 95 -10.51 22.03 -4.27
C TRP A 95 -11.07 21.98 -2.84
N VAL A 96 -10.73 22.96 -1.97
CA VAL A 96 -11.26 23.06 -0.59
C VAL A 96 -12.78 23.22 -0.61
N ALA A 97 -13.33 24.02 -1.53
CA ALA A 97 -14.78 24.25 -1.61
C ALA A 97 -15.56 22.99 -2.01
N LEU A 98 -14.97 22.13 -2.86
CA LEU A 98 -15.62 20.92 -3.36
C LEU A 98 -15.42 19.69 -2.48
N GLN A 99 -14.26 19.58 -1.82
CA GLN A 99 -13.95 18.48 -0.89
C GLN A 99 -14.33 18.79 0.56
N GLY A 100 -14.70 20.03 0.85
CA GLY A 100 -14.81 20.52 2.23
C GLY A 100 -13.46 20.94 2.81
N SER A 101 -13.42 21.32 4.07
CA SER A 101 -12.17 21.68 4.73
C SER A 101 -11.26 20.46 4.86
N PRO A 102 -10.00 20.52 4.41
CA PRO A 102 -9.02 19.46 4.67
C PRO A 102 -8.59 19.40 6.14
N LEU A 103 -9.06 20.36 6.95
CA LEU A 103 -8.74 20.45 8.37
C LEU A 103 -9.95 20.07 9.21
N GLN A 104 -9.70 19.29 10.24
CA GLN A 104 -10.66 19.00 11.32
C GLN A 104 -10.00 19.26 12.67
N THR A 105 -10.81 19.52 13.70
CA THR A 105 -10.28 19.65 15.05
C THR A 105 -9.86 18.27 15.57
N ILE A 106 -8.73 18.18 16.26
CA ILE A 106 -8.29 16.92 16.85
C ILE A 106 -9.30 16.36 17.87
N ALA A 107 -10.08 17.23 18.48
CA ALA A 107 -11.16 16.83 19.39
C ALA A 107 -12.28 16.03 18.71
N SER A 108 -12.46 16.19 17.39
CA SER A 108 -13.43 15.38 16.62
C SER A 108 -12.92 14.00 16.23
N VAL A 109 -11.62 13.74 16.40
CA VAL A 109 -10.99 12.46 16.04
C VAL A 109 -11.14 11.49 17.21
N GLN A 110 -11.72 10.33 16.94
CA GLN A 110 -11.78 9.26 17.95
C GLN A 110 -10.41 8.59 18.05
N PRO A 111 -9.82 8.49 19.27
CA PRO A 111 -8.57 7.78 19.45
C PRO A 111 -8.78 6.29 19.14
N ARG A 112 -7.77 5.68 18.49
CA ARG A 112 -7.72 4.25 18.23
C ARG A 112 -6.34 3.72 18.59
N GLU A 113 -6.30 2.55 19.18
CA GLU A 113 -5.06 1.82 19.40
C GLU A 113 -4.54 1.29 18.05
N ALA A 114 -3.22 1.18 17.95
CA ALA A 114 -2.59 0.56 16.79
C ALA A 114 -2.83 -0.96 16.85
N GLU A 115 -3.29 -1.53 15.76
CA GLU A 115 -3.39 -2.98 15.60
C GLU A 115 -2.10 -3.54 15.03
N TYR A 116 -1.73 -4.77 15.41
CA TYR A 116 -0.52 -5.44 14.94
C TYR A 116 -0.82 -6.85 14.46
N LEU A 117 -0.06 -7.32 13.46
CA LEU A 117 0.09 -8.74 13.17
C LEU A 117 1.15 -9.37 14.07
N ALA A 118 2.20 -8.63 14.38
CA ALA A 118 3.25 -9.01 15.36
C ALA A 118 3.69 -7.75 16.10
N GLU A 119 3.23 -7.57 17.33
CA GLU A 119 3.57 -6.42 18.16
C GLU A 119 4.98 -6.58 18.76
N PRO A 120 5.81 -5.51 18.76
CA PRO A 120 5.60 -4.19 18.17
C PRO A 120 6.18 -4.03 16.74
N TYR A 121 6.48 -5.14 16.05
CA TYR A 121 7.29 -5.17 14.83
C TYR A 121 6.47 -4.89 13.54
N LEU A 122 5.24 -5.41 13.47
CA LEU A 122 4.44 -5.41 12.24
C LEU A 122 3.05 -4.79 12.46
N PRO A 123 2.95 -3.44 12.46
CA PRO A 123 1.67 -2.75 12.62
C PRO A 123 0.80 -2.89 11.37
N ARG A 124 -0.52 -3.05 11.55
CA ARG A 124 -1.53 -3.06 10.49
C ARG A 124 -1.76 -1.65 9.94
N GLY A 125 -2.12 -1.58 8.66
CA GLY A 125 -2.37 -0.31 7.98
C GLY A 125 -1.11 0.54 7.78
N MET A 126 0.08 -0.05 7.93
CA MET A 126 1.36 0.67 7.92
C MET A 126 2.45 -0.10 7.20
N ILE A 127 3.54 0.61 6.88
CA ILE A 127 4.70 0.08 6.19
C ILE A 127 5.75 -0.34 7.23
N THR A 128 6.21 -1.58 7.11
CA THR A 128 7.38 -2.12 7.79
C THR A 128 8.47 -2.41 6.77
N ILE A 129 9.70 -1.99 7.03
CA ILE A 129 10.87 -2.37 6.24
C ILE A 129 11.56 -3.54 6.96
N LEU A 130 11.86 -4.60 6.20
CA LEU A 130 12.74 -5.68 6.61
C LEU A 130 14.04 -5.58 5.81
N ALA A 131 15.09 -5.05 6.44
CA ALA A 131 16.37 -4.76 5.81
C ALA A 131 17.44 -5.79 6.20
N GLY A 132 18.47 -5.93 5.37
CA GLY A 132 19.64 -6.78 5.65
C GLY A 132 20.36 -7.24 4.40
N HIS A 133 21.55 -7.80 4.55
CA HIS A 133 22.34 -8.30 3.43
C HIS A 133 21.67 -9.50 2.75
N ALA A 134 22.10 -9.81 1.52
CA ALA A 134 21.65 -11.02 0.83
C ALA A 134 21.99 -12.28 1.66
N GLY A 135 21.13 -13.31 1.61
CA GLY A 135 21.35 -14.58 2.29
C GLY A 135 21.11 -14.58 3.82
N GLN A 136 20.62 -13.50 4.41
CA GLN A 136 20.36 -13.42 5.86
C GLN A 136 19.03 -14.04 6.31
N GLY A 137 18.20 -14.57 5.39
CA GLY A 137 16.93 -15.22 5.75
C GLY A 137 15.69 -14.32 5.68
N LYS A 138 15.78 -13.12 5.06
CA LYS A 138 14.63 -12.19 4.93
C LYS A 138 13.40 -12.82 4.29
N THR A 139 13.59 -13.48 3.13
CA THR A 139 12.53 -14.21 2.44
C THR A 139 11.93 -15.30 3.31
N THR A 140 12.77 -16.06 4.04
CA THR A 140 12.32 -17.13 4.95
C THR A 140 11.45 -16.56 6.08
N LEU A 141 11.87 -15.46 6.69
CA LEU A 141 11.06 -14.78 7.72
C LEU A 141 9.74 -14.24 7.14
N ALA A 142 9.78 -13.67 5.93
CA ALA A 142 8.56 -13.17 5.28
C ALA A 142 7.58 -14.31 4.92
N LEU A 143 8.07 -15.49 4.54
CA LEU A 143 7.25 -16.67 4.31
C LEU A 143 6.68 -17.23 5.63
N TRP A 144 7.44 -17.17 6.73
CA TRP A 144 6.95 -17.50 8.07
C TRP A 144 5.78 -16.57 8.46
N LEU A 145 5.92 -15.24 8.25
CA LEU A 145 4.84 -14.31 8.48
C LEU A 145 3.61 -14.64 7.60
N ALA A 146 3.83 -14.95 6.33
CA ALA A 146 2.77 -15.33 5.40
C ALA A 146 2.02 -16.60 5.86
N SER A 147 2.75 -17.62 6.33
CA SER A 147 2.17 -18.85 6.89
C SER A 147 1.27 -18.52 8.09
N HIS A 148 1.81 -17.83 9.10
CA HIS A 148 1.10 -17.58 10.36
C HIS A 148 -0.07 -16.60 10.20
N VAL A 149 -0.01 -15.67 9.25
CA VAL A 149 -1.16 -14.83 8.87
C VAL A 149 -2.22 -15.69 8.17
N SER A 150 -1.82 -16.55 7.23
CA SER A 150 -2.75 -17.43 6.50
C SER A 150 -3.48 -18.41 7.42
N ASN A 151 -2.84 -18.87 8.49
CA ASN A 151 -3.43 -19.76 9.49
C ASN A 151 -4.30 -19.02 10.52
N GLY A 152 -4.08 -17.72 10.70
CA GLY A 152 -4.76 -16.91 11.70
C GLY A 152 -3.97 -16.69 12.99
N ASP A 153 -2.80 -17.30 13.14
CA ASP A 153 -1.98 -17.25 14.37
C ASP A 153 -1.55 -15.81 14.72
N LEU A 154 -1.25 -14.99 13.69
CA LEU A 154 -0.90 -13.59 13.84
C LEU A 154 -2.10 -12.65 13.59
N MET A 155 -3.29 -13.19 13.41
CA MET A 155 -4.46 -12.38 13.12
C MET A 155 -5.25 -12.04 14.37
N PRO A 156 -5.70 -10.78 14.54
CA PRO A 156 -6.62 -10.42 15.60
C PRO A 156 -7.88 -11.31 15.54
N GLY A 157 -8.14 -12.02 16.63
CA GLY A 157 -9.27 -12.94 16.73
C GLY A 157 -9.07 -14.33 16.08
N GLY A 158 -7.86 -14.68 15.67
CA GLY A 158 -7.47 -16.04 15.25
C GLY A 158 -8.10 -16.52 13.94
N LYS A 159 -8.64 -15.61 13.11
CA LYS A 159 -9.22 -15.97 11.81
C LYS A 159 -8.16 -15.95 10.71
N PRO A 160 -8.14 -16.95 9.81
CA PRO A 160 -7.24 -16.97 8.67
C PRO A 160 -7.28 -15.68 7.85
N GLY A 161 -6.11 -15.07 7.64
CA GLY A 161 -5.93 -13.86 6.85
C GLY A 161 -5.50 -14.13 5.42
N ASN A 162 -5.61 -13.13 4.55
CA ASN A 162 -5.17 -13.20 3.17
C ASN A 162 -3.79 -12.53 3.01
N VAL A 163 -2.90 -13.17 2.28
CA VAL A 163 -1.54 -12.70 2.02
C VAL A 163 -1.34 -12.46 0.53
N TYR A 164 -0.82 -11.27 0.16
CA TYR A 164 -0.34 -10.99 -1.19
C TYR A 164 1.18 -10.96 -1.16
N TYR A 165 1.82 -11.92 -1.80
CA TYR A 165 3.27 -12.08 -1.82
C TYR A 165 3.82 -11.80 -3.22
N PHE A 166 4.50 -10.69 -3.37
CA PHE A 166 5.11 -10.26 -4.61
C PHE A 166 6.61 -10.53 -4.57
N THR A 167 7.09 -11.43 -5.44
CA THR A 167 8.51 -11.71 -5.59
C THR A 167 8.91 -11.78 -7.07
N THR A 168 10.18 -11.45 -7.35
CA THR A 168 10.80 -11.59 -8.66
C THR A 168 12.05 -12.46 -8.62
N GLU A 169 12.47 -12.85 -7.42
CA GLU A 169 13.70 -13.61 -7.22
C GLU A 169 13.44 -15.10 -6.96
N ASN A 170 12.23 -15.45 -6.55
CA ASN A 170 11.90 -16.80 -6.12
C ASN A 170 10.82 -17.42 -6.99
N ASP A 171 11.10 -18.58 -7.55
CA ASP A 171 10.14 -19.38 -8.30
C ASP A 171 9.04 -19.91 -7.38
N GLU A 172 7.79 -19.77 -7.81
CA GLU A 172 6.62 -20.14 -7.03
C GLU A 172 6.52 -21.65 -6.76
N SER A 173 6.97 -22.48 -7.69
CA SER A 173 6.87 -23.94 -7.61
C SER A 173 8.06 -24.61 -6.93
N ILE A 174 9.26 -24.04 -7.09
CA ILE A 174 10.50 -24.62 -6.59
C ILE A 174 10.88 -24.08 -5.20
N VAL A 175 10.52 -22.83 -4.91
CA VAL A 175 10.96 -22.16 -3.67
C VAL A 175 9.80 -21.81 -2.75
N LEU A 176 8.79 -21.06 -3.26
CA LEU A 176 7.75 -20.52 -2.40
C LEU A 176 6.85 -21.61 -1.85
N ARG A 177 6.26 -22.40 -2.74
CA ARG A 177 5.30 -23.44 -2.35
C ARG A 177 5.91 -24.48 -1.40
N PRO A 178 7.08 -25.10 -1.67
CA PRO A 178 7.64 -26.07 -0.74
C PRO A 178 7.93 -25.51 0.65
N ARG A 179 8.40 -24.26 0.76
CA ARG A 179 8.65 -23.61 2.03
C ARG A 179 7.39 -23.26 2.78
N LEU A 180 6.35 -22.79 2.08
CA LEU A 180 5.04 -22.53 2.68
C LEU A 180 4.38 -23.82 3.18
N GLU A 181 4.52 -24.94 2.43
CA GLU A 181 4.06 -26.27 2.85
C GLU A 181 4.81 -26.75 4.10
N ALA A 182 6.15 -26.57 4.16
CA ALA A 182 6.97 -26.92 5.33
C ALA A 182 6.61 -26.10 6.58
N MET A 183 6.04 -24.92 6.40
CA MET A 183 5.57 -24.04 7.48
C MET A 183 4.06 -24.18 7.75
N ASP A 184 3.38 -25.21 7.22
CA ASP A 184 1.95 -25.48 7.38
C ASP A 184 1.04 -24.31 6.95
N ALA A 185 1.45 -23.54 5.93
CA ALA A 185 0.66 -22.41 5.45
C ALA A 185 -0.66 -22.84 4.79
N ARG A 186 -1.72 -22.08 5.00
CA ARG A 186 -2.95 -22.21 4.23
C ARG A 186 -2.73 -21.63 2.82
N LEU A 187 -2.33 -22.49 1.90
CA LEU A 187 -1.95 -22.11 0.52
C LEU A 187 -3.08 -21.41 -0.24
N ASP A 188 -4.33 -21.71 0.07
CA ASP A 188 -5.53 -21.07 -0.49
C ASP A 188 -5.66 -19.59 -0.06
N ARG A 189 -4.89 -19.15 0.93
CA ARG A 189 -4.87 -17.79 1.45
C ARG A 189 -3.62 -16.98 1.06
N VAL A 190 -2.64 -17.62 0.40
CA VAL A 190 -1.41 -16.96 -0.06
C VAL A 190 -1.45 -16.79 -1.57
N MET A 191 -1.66 -15.57 -2.03
CA MET A 191 -1.69 -15.20 -3.43
C MET A 191 -0.32 -14.71 -3.87
N VAL A 192 0.21 -15.30 -4.93
CA VAL A 192 1.48 -14.90 -5.56
C VAL A 192 1.22 -14.39 -6.98
N MET A 193 2.09 -13.51 -7.46
CA MET A 193 1.99 -13.04 -8.84
C MET A 193 2.47 -14.16 -9.78
N ARG A 194 1.64 -14.49 -10.77
CA ARG A 194 1.98 -15.51 -11.77
C ARG A 194 3.22 -15.10 -12.57
N SER A 195 4.10 -16.06 -12.83
CA SER A 195 5.35 -15.84 -13.61
C SER A 195 5.10 -15.31 -15.03
N ASP A 196 3.95 -15.65 -15.64
CA ASP A 196 3.53 -15.17 -16.96
C ASP A 196 2.79 -13.80 -16.92
N ALA A 197 2.53 -13.26 -15.74
CA ALA A 197 1.82 -12.00 -15.58
C ALA A 197 2.76 -10.81 -15.83
N ARG A 198 2.18 -9.72 -16.40
CA ARG A 198 2.92 -8.45 -16.50
C ARG A 198 3.28 -7.97 -15.10
N GLN A 199 4.57 -7.75 -14.86
CA GLN A 199 5.10 -7.24 -13.61
C GLN A 199 4.38 -5.98 -13.14
N LEU A 200 3.98 -5.97 -11.87
CA LEU A 200 3.41 -4.82 -11.20
C LEU A 200 4.50 -3.85 -10.73
N THR A 201 4.12 -2.62 -10.49
CA THR A 201 4.95 -1.62 -9.79
C THR A 201 4.18 -1.07 -8.60
N LEU A 202 4.87 -0.44 -7.65
CA LEU A 202 4.24 0.18 -6.48
C LEU A 202 3.22 1.27 -6.83
N THR A 203 3.24 1.74 -8.08
CA THR A 203 2.33 2.77 -8.58
C THR A 203 1.31 2.22 -9.58
N ASP A 204 1.27 0.89 -9.78
CA ASP A 204 0.35 0.26 -10.73
C ASP A 204 -1.09 0.30 -10.18
N PRO A 205 -2.06 0.86 -10.93
CA PRO A 205 -3.45 0.90 -10.49
C PRO A 205 -4.05 -0.48 -10.17
N ARG A 206 -3.54 -1.55 -10.80
CA ARG A 206 -3.99 -2.92 -10.54
C ARG A 206 -3.78 -3.36 -9.09
N LEU A 207 -2.78 -2.82 -8.38
CA LEU A 207 -2.59 -3.09 -6.94
C LEU A 207 -3.83 -2.71 -6.13
N PHE A 208 -4.50 -1.60 -6.50
CA PHE A 208 -5.69 -1.12 -5.81
C PHE A 208 -6.95 -1.91 -6.16
N GLU A 209 -6.97 -2.58 -7.31
CA GLU A 209 -8.11 -3.35 -7.78
C GLU A 209 -8.03 -4.83 -7.38
N MET A 210 -6.84 -5.33 -7.00
CA MET A 210 -6.64 -6.76 -6.70
C MET A 210 -7.55 -7.28 -5.60
N HIS A 211 -7.81 -6.46 -4.56
CA HIS A 211 -8.72 -6.84 -3.48
C HIS A 211 -10.19 -7.00 -3.92
N LYS A 212 -10.57 -6.50 -5.10
CA LYS A 212 -11.89 -6.70 -5.69
C LYS A 212 -11.97 -7.99 -6.49
N ILE A 213 -10.83 -8.53 -6.94
CA ILE A 213 -10.73 -9.73 -7.77
C ILE A 213 -10.66 -10.98 -6.89
N PHE A 214 -9.96 -10.89 -5.77
CA PHE A 214 -9.82 -11.99 -4.81
C PHE A 214 -10.88 -11.87 -3.71
N ASP A 215 -11.31 -13.03 -3.20
CA ASP A 215 -12.30 -13.09 -2.14
C ASP A 215 -11.71 -12.60 -0.81
N GLY A 216 -11.75 -11.29 -0.65
CA GLY A 216 -11.33 -10.58 0.55
C GLY A 216 -10.13 -9.65 0.36
N LYS A 217 -10.02 -8.73 1.32
CA LYS A 217 -8.88 -7.79 1.39
C LYS A 217 -7.64 -8.52 1.89
N PRO A 218 -6.43 -8.11 1.46
CA PRO A 218 -5.21 -8.61 2.06
C PRO A 218 -5.08 -8.12 3.51
N ASP A 219 -4.53 -8.96 4.36
CA ASP A 219 -4.11 -8.63 5.72
C ASP A 219 -2.60 -8.38 5.79
N LEU A 220 -1.86 -9.08 4.94
CA LEU A 220 -0.41 -8.90 4.75
C LEU A 220 -0.09 -8.74 3.27
N ILE A 221 0.77 -7.78 2.95
CA ILE A 221 1.33 -7.58 1.60
C ILE A 221 2.84 -7.57 1.73
N VAL A 222 3.54 -8.40 0.95
CA VAL A 222 5.01 -8.50 0.94
C VAL A 222 5.54 -8.14 -0.45
N PHE A 223 6.57 -7.31 -0.52
CA PHE A 223 7.36 -7.06 -1.73
C PHE A 223 8.80 -7.54 -1.51
N ASP A 224 9.22 -8.57 -2.24
CA ASP A 224 10.49 -9.29 -2.09
C ASP A 224 11.28 -9.39 -3.42
N PRO A 225 12.28 -8.53 -3.65
CA PRO A 225 12.57 -7.29 -2.95
C PRO A 225 11.78 -6.09 -3.51
N VAL A 226 11.61 -5.04 -2.71
CA VAL A 226 10.88 -3.83 -3.13
C VAL A 226 11.49 -3.16 -4.37
N GLN A 227 12.80 -3.25 -4.56
CA GLN A 227 13.54 -2.69 -5.68
C GLN A 227 12.97 -3.13 -7.04
N SER A 228 12.53 -4.37 -7.14
CA SER A 228 11.96 -4.93 -8.38
C SER A 228 10.60 -4.31 -8.76
N TYR A 229 9.97 -3.61 -7.83
CA TYR A 229 8.62 -3.04 -7.98
C TYR A 229 8.60 -1.52 -8.15
N VAL A 230 9.76 -0.88 -8.23
CA VAL A 230 9.90 0.58 -8.43
C VAL A 230 9.39 1.02 -9.80
N GLY A 231 9.66 0.21 -10.84
CA GLY A 231 9.29 0.54 -12.21
C GLY A 231 10.39 1.33 -12.95
N LYS A 232 10.37 1.25 -14.29
CA LYS A 232 11.46 1.75 -15.14
C LYS A 232 11.61 3.29 -15.18
N LYS A 233 10.59 4.02 -14.78
CA LYS A 233 10.55 5.49 -14.88
C LYS A 233 10.85 6.20 -13.56
N LEU A 234 10.94 5.46 -12.46
CA LEU A 234 11.16 5.98 -11.12
C LEU A 234 12.53 5.54 -10.61
N ASP A 235 13.15 6.39 -9.80
CA ASP A 235 14.45 6.13 -9.17
C ASP A 235 14.30 6.08 -7.65
N MET A 236 14.68 4.96 -7.06
CA MET A 236 14.69 4.78 -5.60
C MET A 236 15.57 5.77 -4.84
N ASN A 237 16.54 6.39 -5.52
CA ASN A 237 17.43 7.35 -4.88
C ASN A 237 16.89 8.78 -4.94
N ARG A 238 15.81 9.02 -5.70
CA ARG A 238 15.19 10.34 -5.79
C ARG A 238 14.03 10.44 -4.80
N THR A 239 14.13 11.42 -3.92
CA THR A 239 13.14 11.71 -2.87
C THR A 239 11.72 11.83 -3.40
N ASP A 240 11.51 12.58 -4.50
CA ASP A 240 10.17 12.81 -5.06
C ASP A 240 9.54 11.50 -5.60
N ASP A 241 10.36 10.66 -6.26
CA ASP A 241 9.90 9.38 -6.79
C ASP A 241 9.52 8.42 -5.66
N VAL A 242 10.32 8.39 -4.58
CA VAL A 242 10.02 7.57 -3.39
C VAL A 242 8.76 8.06 -2.71
N ARG A 243 8.58 9.37 -2.52
CA ARG A 243 7.35 9.93 -1.94
C ARG A 243 6.12 9.55 -2.75
N PHE A 244 6.20 9.66 -4.07
CA PHE A 244 5.10 9.26 -4.95
C PHE A 244 4.74 7.78 -4.81
N MET A 245 5.74 6.88 -4.72
CA MET A 245 5.51 5.45 -4.47
C MET A 245 4.87 5.21 -3.10
N MET A 246 5.39 5.86 -2.06
CA MET A 246 4.88 5.70 -0.69
C MET A 246 3.46 6.25 -0.53
N ASP A 247 3.12 7.36 -1.19
CA ASP A 247 1.76 7.90 -1.20
C ASP A 247 0.77 6.92 -1.84
N ASN A 248 1.17 6.23 -2.91
CA ASN A 248 0.35 5.18 -3.50
C ASN A 248 0.18 3.99 -2.55
N LEU A 249 1.24 3.51 -1.92
CA LEU A 249 1.13 2.45 -0.91
C LEU A 249 0.22 2.88 0.26
N ASN A 250 0.33 4.11 0.74
CA ASN A 250 -0.54 4.63 1.80
C ASN A 250 -2.02 4.60 1.39
N LYS A 251 -2.37 4.92 0.14
CA LYS A 251 -3.75 4.78 -0.36
C LYS A 251 -4.23 3.32 -0.27
N LEU A 252 -3.38 2.36 -0.67
CA LEU A 252 -3.68 0.93 -0.55
C LEU A 252 -3.88 0.51 0.92
N LEU A 253 -3.02 0.97 1.82
CA LEU A 253 -3.11 0.72 3.25
C LEU A 253 -4.41 1.26 3.85
N HIS A 254 -4.81 2.48 3.49
CA HIS A 254 -6.09 3.06 3.90
C HIS A 254 -7.30 2.25 3.42
N ALA A 255 -7.24 1.71 2.20
CA ALA A 255 -8.33 0.92 1.64
C ALA A 255 -8.45 -0.50 2.25
N THR A 256 -7.33 -1.09 2.64
CA THR A 256 -7.26 -2.50 3.06
C THR A 256 -7.03 -2.71 4.55
N ASN A 257 -6.37 -1.78 5.23
CA ASN A 257 -5.79 -1.92 6.58
C ASN A 257 -4.76 -3.07 6.67
N ALA A 258 -4.14 -3.45 5.54
CA ALA A 258 -3.11 -4.48 5.51
C ALA A 258 -1.82 -4.01 6.17
N ALA A 259 -1.04 -4.91 6.76
CA ALA A 259 0.36 -4.67 7.04
C ALA A 259 1.17 -4.83 5.74
N VAL A 260 2.09 -3.91 5.44
CA VAL A 260 2.98 -4.02 4.27
C VAL A 260 4.42 -4.26 4.74
N VAL A 261 5.03 -5.30 4.21
CA VAL A 261 6.47 -5.60 4.41
C VAL A 261 7.22 -5.31 3.12
N LEU A 262 8.16 -4.38 3.18
CA LEU A 262 9.10 -4.07 2.12
C LEU A 262 10.45 -4.71 2.44
N ILE A 263 10.82 -5.75 1.71
CA ILE A 263 12.15 -6.37 1.85
C ILE A 263 13.16 -5.49 1.10
N CYS A 264 14.16 -5.00 1.82
CA CYS A 264 15.21 -4.13 1.31
C CYS A 264 16.58 -4.76 1.48
N HIS A 265 17.43 -4.62 0.46
CA HIS A 265 18.86 -4.92 0.60
C HIS A 265 19.61 -3.73 1.21
N THR A 266 20.66 -4.02 1.96
CA THR A 266 21.56 -3.02 2.51
C THR A 266 22.84 -2.92 1.71
N LYS A 267 23.45 -1.72 1.70
CA LYS A 267 24.83 -1.49 1.24
C LYS A 267 25.82 -2.08 2.27
N LYS A 268 26.99 -2.46 1.80
CA LYS A 268 28.08 -2.78 2.72
C LYS A 268 28.48 -1.51 3.50
N ALA A 269 28.62 -1.63 4.81
CA ALA A 269 29.12 -0.53 5.62
C ALA A 269 30.55 -0.17 5.18
N PRO A 270 30.84 1.12 4.93
CA PRO A 270 32.21 1.56 4.70
C PRO A 270 33.10 1.27 5.94
N MET A 271 34.41 1.13 5.72
CA MET A 271 35.35 0.96 6.83
C MET A 271 35.25 2.15 7.80
N GLY A 272 35.05 1.87 9.09
CA GLY A 272 34.86 2.89 10.11
C GLY A 272 33.47 3.54 10.13
N PHE A 273 32.47 2.91 9.51
CA PHE A 273 31.09 3.39 9.58
C PHE A 273 30.61 3.40 11.04
N ASN A 274 30.17 4.58 11.47
CA ASN A 274 29.63 4.84 12.81
C ASN A 274 28.23 5.48 12.75
N GLY A 275 27.60 5.46 11.56
CA GLY A 275 26.25 5.94 11.35
C GLY A 275 25.18 4.95 11.81
N ARG A 276 23.93 5.31 11.61
CA ARG A 276 22.79 4.43 11.96
C ARG A 276 22.60 3.34 10.89
N PRO A 277 22.25 2.11 11.27
CA PRO A 277 21.96 1.02 10.32
C PRO A 277 20.99 1.40 9.19
N CYS A 278 19.99 2.22 9.49
CA CYS A 278 19.03 2.73 8.49
C CYS A 278 19.67 3.47 7.31
N GLU A 279 20.84 4.07 7.47
CA GLU A 279 21.58 4.78 6.40
C GLU A 279 22.17 3.80 5.36
N LEU A 280 22.28 2.53 5.72
CA LEU A 280 22.77 1.47 4.85
C LEU A 280 21.68 0.88 3.94
N ILE A 281 20.41 1.19 4.16
CA ILE A 281 19.32 0.72 3.31
C ILE A 281 19.48 1.31 1.90
N ASN A 282 19.35 0.45 0.87
CA ASN A 282 19.41 0.90 -0.52
C ASN A 282 18.22 1.81 -0.84
N GLY A 283 18.51 2.98 -1.42
CA GLY A 283 17.52 3.96 -1.84
C GLY A 283 17.58 5.26 -1.01
N SER A 284 16.61 6.12 -1.22
CA SER A 284 16.46 7.37 -0.49
C SER A 284 16.06 7.11 0.96
N SER A 285 16.53 7.96 1.89
CA SER A 285 16.08 7.98 3.29
C SER A 285 14.56 8.09 3.44
N ASP A 286 13.86 8.57 2.42
CA ASP A 286 12.40 8.69 2.45
C ASP A 286 11.68 7.33 2.50
N PHE A 287 12.29 6.21 2.06
CA PHE A 287 11.78 4.88 2.36
C PHE A 287 11.71 4.63 3.87
N VAL A 288 12.83 4.90 4.56
CA VAL A 288 12.92 4.76 6.02
C VAL A 288 11.95 5.72 6.72
N ASN A 289 11.83 6.95 6.21
CA ASN A 289 10.95 7.96 6.79
C ASN A 289 9.47 7.58 6.68
N ALA A 290 9.06 7.00 5.56
CA ALA A 290 7.68 6.55 5.33
C ALA A 290 7.29 5.33 6.19
N ALA A 291 8.23 4.44 6.48
CA ALA A 291 7.99 3.26 7.31
C ALA A 291 7.75 3.62 8.78
N ARG A 292 6.81 2.93 9.42
CA ARG A 292 6.55 3.05 10.86
C ARG A 292 7.38 2.09 11.68
N SER A 293 7.80 0.97 11.10
CA SER A 293 8.71 0.00 11.69
C SER A 293 9.85 -0.30 10.72
N VAL A 294 11.08 -0.41 11.23
CA VAL A 294 12.25 -0.84 10.45
C VAL A 294 12.98 -1.90 11.26
N CYS A 295 13.00 -3.10 10.73
CA CYS A 295 13.68 -4.26 11.31
C CYS A 295 14.89 -4.62 10.45
N PHE A 296 16.01 -4.89 11.09
CA PHE A 296 17.20 -5.45 10.46
C PHE A 296 17.25 -6.94 10.71
N LEU A 297 17.62 -7.68 9.69
CA LEU A 297 17.90 -9.10 9.77
C LEU A 297 19.37 -9.35 9.44
N GLY A 298 20.08 -9.96 10.36
CA GLY A 298 21.47 -10.34 10.24
C GLY A 298 21.75 -11.67 10.90
N ARG A 299 23.04 -11.99 11.08
CA ARG A 299 23.51 -13.18 11.79
C ARG A 299 24.13 -12.78 13.11
N ASP A 300 23.94 -13.64 14.11
CA ASP A 300 24.68 -13.51 15.36
C ASP A 300 26.19 -13.69 15.07
N PRO A 301 27.05 -12.69 15.37
CA PRO A 301 28.48 -12.82 15.08
C PRO A 301 29.16 -13.96 15.83
N ALA A 302 28.61 -14.37 16.98
CA ALA A 302 29.13 -15.50 17.77
C ALA A 302 28.54 -16.84 17.32
N ARG A 303 27.37 -16.85 16.73
CA ARG A 303 26.65 -18.06 16.26
C ARG A 303 26.13 -17.84 14.83
N PRO A 304 26.94 -17.99 13.77
CA PRO A 304 26.59 -17.65 12.40
C PRO A 304 25.40 -18.41 11.77
N ASP A 305 24.97 -19.51 12.39
CA ASP A 305 23.75 -20.25 12.06
C ASP A 305 22.48 -19.59 12.60
N VAL A 306 22.59 -18.72 13.61
CA VAL A 306 21.48 -18.01 14.23
C VAL A 306 21.22 -16.70 13.48
N CYS A 307 19.97 -16.52 13.02
CA CYS A 307 19.45 -15.28 12.51
C CYS A 307 18.94 -14.41 13.65
N VAL A 308 19.12 -13.09 13.54
CA VAL A 308 18.63 -12.11 14.51
C VAL A 308 17.83 -11.04 13.80
N VAL A 309 16.64 -10.77 14.33
CA VAL A 309 15.80 -9.61 13.94
C VAL A 309 15.91 -8.55 15.02
N ALA A 310 16.41 -7.38 14.66
CA ALA A 310 16.52 -6.23 15.56
C ALA A 310 15.70 -5.04 15.01
N GLN A 311 14.78 -4.51 15.82
CA GLN A 311 13.97 -3.35 15.43
C GLN A 311 14.75 -2.06 15.69
N GLU A 312 15.17 -1.37 14.63
CA GLU A 312 15.92 -0.10 14.69
C GLU A 312 15.01 1.13 14.79
N LYS A 313 13.80 1.03 14.25
CA LYS A 313 12.82 2.11 14.29
C LYS A 313 11.44 1.56 14.63
N ASN A 314 10.80 2.20 15.62
CA ASN A 314 9.37 2.09 15.88
C ASN A 314 8.79 3.48 16.08
N SER A 315 7.91 3.92 15.17
CA SER A 315 7.28 5.24 15.25
C SER A 315 6.03 5.27 16.14
N LEU A 316 5.61 4.13 16.68
CA LEU A 316 4.40 4.00 17.48
C LEU A 316 4.70 3.82 18.97
N GLY A 317 5.97 3.53 19.32
CA GLY A 317 6.38 3.30 20.69
C GLY A 317 7.88 3.01 20.81
N LEU A 318 8.27 2.33 21.86
CA LEU A 318 9.64 1.86 22.02
C LEU A 318 9.93 0.70 21.04
N PRO A 319 11.16 0.57 20.54
CA PRO A 319 11.55 -0.61 19.78
C PRO A 319 11.38 -1.89 20.63
N GLY A 320 10.95 -2.96 19.97
CA GLY A 320 10.89 -4.28 20.58
C GLY A 320 12.26 -4.89 20.86
N ALA A 321 12.29 -5.93 21.67
CA ALA A 321 13.48 -6.73 21.90
C ALA A 321 13.97 -7.37 20.60
N SER A 322 15.27 -7.64 20.49
CA SER A 322 15.77 -8.44 19.37
C SER A 322 15.33 -9.90 19.51
N LEU A 323 14.99 -10.53 18.39
CA LEU A 323 14.52 -11.91 18.34
C LEU A 323 15.52 -12.77 17.56
N ALA A 324 15.82 -13.95 18.09
CA ALA A 324 16.74 -14.90 17.46
C ALA A 324 15.99 -16.13 16.93
N PHE A 325 16.42 -16.66 15.79
CA PHE A 325 15.86 -17.88 15.21
C PHE A 325 16.90 -18.64 14.37
N THR A 326 16.67 -19.92 14.16
CA THR A 326 17.40 -20.72 13.18
C THR A 326 16.49 -21.10 12.02
N ILE A 327 17.10 -21.44 10.89
CA ILE A 327 16.39 -21.96 9.71
C ILE A 327 16.70 -23.45 9.62
N GLY A 328 15.67 -24.28 9.72
CA GLY A 328 15.76 -25.73 9.57
C GLY A 328 16.18 -26.18 8.17
N GLU A 329 16.54 -27.43 8.00
CA GLU A 329 16.85 -28.02 6.69
C GLU A 329 15.65 -28.01 5.75
N ASP A 330 14.44 -28.06 6.29
CA ASP A 330 13.16 -27.90 5.60
C ASP A 330 12.85 -26.45 5.21
N GLY A 331 13.66 -25.50 5.65
CA GLY A 331 13.47 -24.06 5.46
C GLY A 331 12.51 -23.40 6.44
N ALA A 332 12.02 -24.12 7.46
CA ALA A 332 11.16 -23.56 8.50
C ALA A 332 11.94 -22.68 9.50
N VAL A 333 11.23 -21.74 10.13
CA VAL A 333 11.77 -20.83 11.14
C VAL A 333 11.56 -21.45 12.53
N HIS A 334 12.63 -21.58 13.30
CA HIS A 334 12.62 -22.04 14.68
C HIS A 334 13.09 -20.92 15.61
N TRP A 335 12.15 -20.27 16.29
CA TRP A 335 12.44 -19.19 17.22
C TRP A 335 13.20 -19.71 18.46
N SER A 336 14.13 -18.89 18.94
CA SER A 336 14.81 -19.13 20.22
C SER A 336 13.99 -18.54 21.35
N ASP A 337 13.89 -19.27 22.46
CA ASP A 337 13.32 -18.77 23.71
C ASP A 337 14.32 -17.92 24.51
N GLU A 338 15.59 -17.86 24.08
CA GLU A 338 16.62 -17.06 24.74
C GLU A 338 16.48 -15.57 24.39
N GLU A 339 16.68 -14.72 25.39
CA GLU A 339 16.75 -13.26 25.16
C GLU A 339 17.96 -12.94 24.28
N CYS A 340 17.72 -12.03 23.31
CA CYS A 340 18.74 -11.56 22.38
C CYS A 340 18.97 -10.05 22.61
N GLU A 341 20.18 -9.71 23.06
CA GLU A 341 20.57 -8.31 23.31
C GLU A 341 21.25 -7.64 22.11
N LEU A 342 21.45 -8.37 20.99
CA LEU A 342 22.11 -7.83 19.80
C LEU A 342 21.26 -6.73 19.16
N THR A 343 21.89 -5.61 18.84
CA THR A 343 21.27 -4.49 18.14
C THR A 343 21.43 -4.60 16.63
N ALA A 344 20.67 -3.82 15.87
CA ALA A 344 20.80 -3.74 14.41
C ALA A 344 22.21 -3.33 13.93
N ALA A 345 22.98 -2.63 14.75
CA ALA A 345 24.36 -2.26 14.43
C ALA A 345 25.37 -3.38 14.65
N GLN A 346 24.99 -4.45 15.33
CA GLN A 346 25.87 -5.58 15.71
C GLN A 346 25.67 -6.81 14.81
N ILE A 347 24.63 -6.83 13.99
CA ILE A 347 24.25 -7.97 13.15
C ILE A 347 24.47 -7.73 11.66
#